data_89d0b8a90250ef65c6a760e9de52e954
#
_entry.id   89d0b8a90250ef65c6a760e9de52e954
#
_cell.length_a   1.000
_cell.length_b   1.000
_cell.length_c   1.000
_cell.angle_alpha   90.00
_cell.angle_beta   90.00
_cell.angle_gamma   90.00
#
_symmetry.space_group_name_H-M   'P 1'
#
loop_
_entity.id
_entity.type
_entity.pdbx_description
1 polymer ?
#
loop_
_entity_poly.entity_id
_entity_poly.type
_entity_poly.pdbx_seq_one_letter_code
_entity_poly.pdbx_strand_id
1 'polypeptide(L)'
;QIKKILKLNSDETKILLKILKNTTSVETIIIAIDLIQEINKKQSEIRKNTSLIWTSPSIFHENAGNTKSTILRLISSAKKSITIVGYVMDYGVKDVLTSLVTVAEKHPLKIKIVLDRADKPPERKKKMRSPQQIIERAWPSTLRKPEIYKYAKRSDETVLHAKMLIIDSQKVLVTSANLTGRAIHGNLEIGILHKGHVA
;
A
#
# COMPACT_ATOMS: atom_id res chain seq x y z
N GLN A 1 30.15 -7.01 -25.81
CA GLN A 1 29.31 -6.17 -26.67
C GLN A 1 27.84 -6.54 -26.59
N ILE A 2 27.43 -7.80 -26.80
CA ILE A 2 26.05 -8.29 -26.75
C ILE A 2 25.35 -7.90 -25.43
N LYS A 3 26.02 -8.09 -24.27
CA LYS A 3 25.50 -7.68 -22.96
C LYS A 3 25.10 -6.20 -22.89
N LYS A 4 25.90 -5.31 -23.51
CA LYS A 4 25.67 -3.86 -23.52
C LYS A 4 24.53 -3.48 -24.46
N ILE A 5 24.46 -4.13 -25.62
CA ILE A 5 23.40 -3.88 -26.63
C ILE A 5 22.03 -4.34 -26.12
N LEU A 6 21.95 -5.53 -25.53
CA LEU A 6 20.72 -6.10 -25.02
C LEU A 6 20.37 -5.68 -23.58
N LYS A 7 21.23 -4.87 -22.93
CA LYS A 7 21.07 -4.42 -21.53
C LYS A 7 20.87 -5.59 -20.54
N LEU A 8 21.56 -6.71 -20.76
CA LEU A 8 21.45 -7.91 -19.94
C LEU A 8 22.25 -7.79 -18.64
N ASN A 9 21.73 -8.35 -17.55
CA ASN A 9 22.48 -8.56 -16.33
C ASN A 9 23.41 -9.78 -16.44
N SER A 10 24.17 -10.08 -15.38
CA SER A 10 25.16 -11.18 -15.37
C SER A 10 24.52 -12.55 -15.61
N ASP A 11 23.36 -12.83 -14.98
CA ASP A 11 22.74 -14.15 -15.02
C ASP A 11 22.01 -14.37 -16.34
N GLU A 12 21.35 -13.36 -16.87
CA GLU A 12 20.75 -13.35 -18.21
C GLU A 12 21.81 -13.57 -19.30
N THR A 13 22.98 -12.96 -19.12
CA THR A 13 24.11 -13.17 -20.03
C THR A 13 24.58 -14.62 -20.02
N LYS A 14 24.66 -15.25 -18.84
CA LYS A 14 25.03 -16.68 -18.73
C LYS A 14 24.01 -17.59 -19.39
N ILE A 15 22.70 -17.32 -19.20
CA ILE A 15 21.61 -18.06 -19.83
C ILE A 15 21.70 -17.96 -21.34
N LEU A 16 21.83 -16.74 -21.86
CA LEU A 16 21.95 -16.52 -23.30
C LEU A 16 23.17 -17.25 -23.90
N LEU A 17 24.34 -17.16 -23.23
CA LEU A 17 25.55 -17.86 -23.67
C LEU A 17 25.39 -19.39 -23.66
N LYS A 18 24.63 -19.94 -22.70
CA LYS A 18 24.30 -21.38 -22.66
C LYS A 18 23.42 -21.78 -23.84
N ILE A 19 22.40 -20.97 -24.17
CA ILE A 19 21.54 -21.20 -25.35
C ILE A 19 22.36 -21.14 -26.64
N LEU A 20 23.19 -20.12 -26.81
CA LEU A 20 24.06 -19.94 -27.99
C LEU A 20 25.06 -21.09 -28.19
N LYS A 21 25.52 -21.73 -27.10
CA LYS A 21 26.43 -22.88 -27.18
C LYS A 21 25.72 -24.18 -27.58
N ASN A 22 24.42 -24.29 -27.31
CA ASN A 22 23.66 -25.54 -27.48
C ASN A 22 22.67 -25.51 -28.67
N THR A 23 22.63 -24.43 -29.44
CA THR A 23 21.75 -24.34 -30.62
C THR A 23 22.43 -23.62 -31.77
N THR A 24 22.16 -24.08 -32.99
CA THR A 24 22.53 -23.43 -34.21
C THR A 24 21.31 -22.78 -34.90
N SER A 25 20.10 -22.95 -34.35
CA SER A 25 18.88 -22.37 -34.89
C SER A 25 18.81 -20.87 -34.57
N VAL A 26 18.76 -20.08 -35.60
CA VAL A 26 18.59 -18.62 -35.51
C VAL A 26 17.25 -18.26 -34.84
N GLU A 27 16.19 -19.01 -35.19
CA GLU A 27 14.85 -18.81 -34.60
C GLU A 27 14.86 -18.99 -33.08
N THR A 28 15.54 -20.04 -32.60
CA THR A 28 15.66 -20.28 -31.14
C THR A 28 16.40 -19.13 -30.44
N ILE A 29 17.42 -18.56 -31.06
CA ILE A 29 18.16 -17.42 -30.53
C ILE A 29 17.30 -16.18 -30.48
N ILE A 30 16.51 -15.89 -31.51
CA ILE A 30 15.57 -14.77 -31.56
C ILE A 30 14.54 -14.89 -30.45
N ILE A 31 13.89 -16.04 -30.34
CA ILE A 31 12.90 -16.29 -29.28
C ILE A 31 13.49 -16.10 -27.88
N ALA A 32 14.71 -16.59 -27.64
CA ALA A 32 15.38 -16.41 -26.35
C ALA A 32 15.67 -14.93 -26.03
N ILE A 33 16.10 -14.14 -27.03
CA ILE A 33 16.32 -12.71 -26.88
C ILE A 33 15.02 -11.98 -26.56
N ASP A 34 13.94 -12.26 -27.28
CA ASP A 34 12.63 -11.64 -27.06
C ASP A 34 12.07 -11.96 -25.67
N LEU A 35 12.17 -13.21 -25.22
CA LEU A 35 11.77 -13.60 -23.87
C LEU A 35 12.57 -12.88 -22.78
N ILE A 36 13.89 -12.77 -22.94
CA ILE A 36 14.74 -12.04 -22.00
C ILE A 36 14.35 -10.57 -21.97
N GLN A 37 14.09 -9.94 -23.11
CA GLN A 37 13.65 -8.54 -23.17
C GLN A 37 12.28 -8.34 -22.50
N GLU A 38 11.33 -9.25 -22.69
CA GLU A 38 10.03 -9.18 -22.04
C GLU A 38 10.13 -9.34 -20.53
N ILE A 39 10.94 -10.29 -20.05
CA ILE A 39 11.21 -10.48 -18.61
C ILE A 39 11.81 -9.20 -18.02
N ASN A 40 12.81 -8.60 -18.68
CA ASN A 40 13.43 -7.37 -18.23
C ASN A 40 12.45 -6.20 -18.17
N LYS A 41 11.56 -6.09 -19.15
CA LYS A 41 10.51 -5.08 -19.17
C LYS A 41 9.58 -5.25 -17.96
N LYS A 42 9.08 -6.47 -17.72
CA LYS A 42 8.22 -6.78 -16.57
C LYS A 42 8.92 -6.49 -15.23
N GLN A 43 10.17 -6.89 -15.06
CA GLN A 43 10.93 -6.58 -13.85
C GLN A 43 11.14 -5.07 -13.64
N SER A 44 11.43 -4.32 -14.71
CA SER A 44 11.55 -2.87 -14.67
C SER A 44 10.24 -2.20 -14.26
N GLU A 45 9.10 -2.68 -14.75
CA GLU A 45 7.77 -2.19 -14.38
C GLU A 45 7.46 -2.45 -12.90
N ILE A 46 7.76 -3.65 -12.38
CA ILE A 46 7.61 -3.97 -10.96
C ILE A 46 8.45 -3.02 -10.10
N ARG A 47 9.73 -2.80 -10.46
CA ARG A 47 10.62 -1.88 -9.73
C ARG A 47 10.12 -0.43 -9.76
N LYS A 48 9.62 0.05 -10.89
CA LYS A 48 9.06 1.41 -11.03
C LYS A 48 7.77 1.60 -10.23
N ASN A 49 7.01 0.54 -10.10
CA ASN A 49 5.70 0.56 -9.43
C ASN A 49 5.79 0.28 -7.93
N THR A 50 6.95 -0.09 -7.40
CA THR A 50 7.12 -0.43 -5.99
C THR A 50 8.06 0.56 -5.33
N SER A 51 7.63 1.11 -4.19
CA SER A 51 8.41 2.08 -3.42
C SER A 51 8.42 1.72 -1.95
N LEU A 52 9.57 1.88 -1.30
CA LEU A 52 9.69 1.78 0.15
C LEU A 52 9.23 3.09 0.78
N ILE A 53 8.43 2.97 1.83
CA ILE A 53 7.89 4.09 2.60
C ILE A 53 8.25 3.87 4.06
N TRP A 54 8.63 4.92 4.77
CA TRP A 54 8.85 4.82 6.21
C TRP A 54 8.46 6.09 6.97
N THR A 55 8.21 5.94 8.25
CA THR A 55 8.12 7.04 9.21
C THR A 55 9.37 6.99 10.07
N SER A 56 10.03 8.11 10.27
CA SER A 56 11.17 8.22 11.17
C SER A 56 11.05 9.51 11.99
N PRO A 57 11.46 9.50 13.25
CA PRO A 57 11.76 10.74 13.95
C PRO A 57 12.77 11.57 13.14
N SER A 58 12.66 12.86 13.16
CA SER A 58 13.18 13.91 12.27
C SER A 58 14.64 13.87 11.77
N ILE A 59 15.43 12.86 12.07
CA ILE A 59 16.88 12.83 11.81
C ILE A 59 17.26 12.13 10.47
N PHE A 60 16.32 11.47 9.80
CA PHE A 60 16.59 10.63 8.61
C PHE A 60 15.68 10.96 7.41
N HIS A 61 15.52 12.23 7.06
CA HIS A 61 14.54 12.65 6.03
C HIS A 61 15.01 12.57 4.58
N GLU A 62 16.19 12.07 4.29
CA GLU A 62 16.70 12.05 2.91
C GLU A 62 16.27 10.76 2.17
N ASN A 63 15.42 10.90 1.17
CA ASN A 63 15.11 9.93 0.10
C ASN A 63 14.05 8.84 0.31
N ALA A 64 13.30 8.78 1.41
CA ALA A 64 12.13 7.90 1.49
C ALA A 64 10.82 8.67 1.66
N GLY A 65 9.76 8.15 1.05
CA GLY A 65 8.43 8.75 1.21
C GLY A 65 7.96 8.63 2.66
N ASN A 66 7.57 9.74 3.27
CA ASN A 66 6.98 9.74 4.61
C ASN A 66 5.61 9.05 4.60
N THR A 67 5.35 8.16 5.57
CA THR A 67 4.11 7.38 5.67
C THR A 67 2.86 8.27 5.70
N LYS A 68 2.85 9.33 6.52
CA LYS A 68 1.72 10.26 6.61
C LYS A 68 1.42 10.93 5.27
N SER A 69 2.42 11.57 4.68
CA SER A 69 2.25 12.28 3.40
C SER A 69 1.83 11.32 2.28
N THR A 70 2.32 10.07 2.31
CA THR A 70 1.94 9.04 1.36
C THR A 70 0.48 8.63 1.55
N ILE A 71 0.01 8.38 2.78
CA ILE A 71 -1.39 8.05 3.07
C ILE A 71 -2.31 9.18 2.57
N LEU A 72 -2.01 10.44 2.94
CA LEU A 72 -2.84 11.59 2.54
C LEU A 72 -2.88 11.76 1.01
N ARG A 73 -1.75 11.64 0.33
CA ARG A 73 -1.66 11.71 -1.13
C ARG A 73 -2.42 10.57 -1.82
N LEU A 74 -2.37 9.36 -1.28
CA LEU A 74 -3.11 8.21 -1.79
C LEU A 74 -4.61 8.44 -1.67
N ILE A 75 -5.10 8.84 -0.49
CA ILE A 75 -6.52 9.15 -0.25
C ILE A 75 -6.99 10.23 -1.22
N SER A 76 -6.26 11.35 -1.33
CA SER A 76 -6.61 12.46 -2.22
C SER A 76 -6.61 12.06 -3.71
N SER A 77 -5.93 10.99 -4.09
CA SER A 77 -5.90 10.48 -5.47
C SER A 77 -7.04 9.53 -5.81
N ALA A 78 -7.89 9.15 -4.85
CA ALA A 78 -8.98 8.21 -5.04
C ALA A 78 -10.09 8.78 -5.92
N LYS A 79 -10.63 7.95 -6.83
CA LYS A 79 -11.73 8.31 -7.74
C LYS A 79 -12.91 7.36 -7.68
N LYS A 80 -12.72 6.13 -7.22
CA LYS A 80 -13.76 5.07 -7.20
C LYS A 80 -13.93 4.46 -5.82
N SER A 81 -12.83 4.06 -5.18
CA SER A 81 -12.91 3.33 -3.92
C SER A 81 -11.69 3.51 -3.03
N ILE A 82 -11.92 3.43 -1.73
CA ILE A 82 -10.89 3.39 -0.69
C ILE A 82 -11.19 2.21 0.22
N THR A 83 -10.24 1.31 0.42
CA THR A 83 -10.32 0.27 1.43
C THR A 83 -9.20 0.45 2.43
N ILE A 84 -9.55 0.57 3.70
CA ILE A 84 -8.63 0.68 4.83
C ILE A 84 -8.75 -0.59 5.65
N VAL A 85 -7.64 -1.24 5.94
CA VAL A 85 -7.56 -2.39 6.85
C VAL A 85 -6.61 -2.04 7.97
N GLY A 86 -7.01 -2.29 9.21
CA GLY A 86 -6.19 -1.95 10.38
C GLY A 86 -6.53 -2.75 11.62
N TYR A 87 -5.61 -2.73 12.59
CA TYR A 87 -5.84 -3.29 13.90
C TYR A 87 -6.63 -2.32 14.79
N VAL A 88 -6.17 -1.08 14.85
CA VAL A 88 -6.72 -0.02 15.72
C VAL A 88 -6.60 1.35 15.04
N MET A 89 -7.54 2.23 15.40
CA MET A 89 -7.53 3.65 15.01
C MET A 89 -7.73 4.52 16.26
N ASP A 90 -7.09 5.69 16.32
CA ASP A 90 -7.30 6.68 17.36
C ASP A 90 -7.46 8.11 16.81
N TYR A 91 -7.72 9.07 17.70
CA TYR A 91 -7.91 10.49 17.32
C TYR A 91 -6.70 11.16 16.65
N GLY A 92 -5.50 10.59 16.79
CA GLY A 92 -4.30 11.14 16.18
C GLY A 92 -4.29 11.08 14.64
N VAL A 93 -5.31 10.45 14.03
CA VAL A 93 -5.47 10.38 12.58
C VAL A 93 -6.50 11.40 12.04
N LYS A 94 -6.71 12.51 12.72
CA LYS A 94 -7.64 13.57 12.29
C LYS A 94 -7.38 13.99 10.83
N ASP A 95 -6.13 14.15 10.44
CA ASP A 95 -5.77 14.54 9.07
C ASP A 95 -6.21 13.50 8.03
N VAL A 96 -6.12 12.20 8.39
CA VAL A 96 -6.59 11.10 7.52
C VAL A 96 -8.10 11.16 7.37
N LEU A 97 -8.85 11.36 8.47
CA LEU A 97 -10.31 11.51 8.43
C LEU A 97 -10.73 12.74 7.63
N THR A 98 -10.08 13.88 7.84
CA THR A 98 -10.34 15.10 7.06
C THR A 98 -10.08 14.84 5.56
N SER A 99 -8.99 14.17 5.21
CA SER A 99 -8.70 13.83 3.81
C SER A 99 -9.75 12.90 3.19
N LEU A 100 -10.26 11.92 3.96
CA LEU A 100 -11.34 11.02 3.52
C LEU A 100 -12.64 11.80 3.26
N VAL A 101 -13.02 12.72 4.15
CA VAL A 101 -14.19 13.58 3.98
C VAL A 101 -14.01 14.46 2.74
N THR A 102 -12.89 15.16 2.63
CA THR A 102 -12.61 16.06 1.50
C THR A 102 -12.67 15.37 0.14
N VAL A 103 -12.17 14.12 0.05
CA VAL A 103 -12.24 13.39 -1.23
C VAL A 103 -13.65 12.85 -1.49
N ALA A 104 -14.40 12.45 -0.44
CA ALA A 104 -15.78 12.01 -0.57
C ALA A 104 -16.75 13.15 -0.98
N GLU A 105 -16.44 14.40 -0.64
CA GLU A 105 -17.16 15.58 -1.13
C GLU A 105 -16.99 15.79 -2.64
N LYS A 106 -15.83 15.40 -3.19
CA LYS A 106 -15.49 15.60 -4.60
C LYS A 106 -15.92 14.46 -5.51
N HIS A 107 -15.99 13.25 -4.96
CA HIS A 107 -16.25 12.04 -5.73
C HIS A 107 -17.19 11.09 -4.98
N PRO A 108 -18.12 10.39 -5.68
CA PRO A 108 -19.01 9.40 -5.08
C PRO A 108 -18.24 8.09 -4.77
N LEU A 109 -17.38 8.13 -3.76
CA LEU A 109 -16.49 7.02 -3.42
C LEU A 109 -17.20 5.91 -2.63
N LYS A 110 -16.81 4.66 -2.90
CA LYS A 110 -17.07 3.53 -2.01
C LYS A 110 -15.94 3.41 -0.99
N ILE A 111 -16.20 3.74 0.27
CA ILE A 111 -15.20 3.68 1.34
C ILE A 111 -15.52 2.51 2.26
N LYS A 112 -14.57 1.59 2.43
CA LYS A 112 -14.63 0.46 3.36
C LYS A 112 -13.52 0.58 4.40
N ILE A 113 -13.87 0.37 5.66
CA ILE A 113 -12.92 0.39 6.78
C ILE A 113 -13.10 -0.90 7.57
N VAL A 114 -12.10 -1.76 7.55
CA VAL A 114 -12.08 -3.05 8.24
C VAL A 114 -11.11 -2.98 9.40
N LEU A 115 -11.59 -3.14 10.63
CA LEU A 115 -10.78 -3.03 11.84
C LEU A 115 -11.00 -4.22 12.76
N ASP A 116 -9.95 -4.70 13.44
CA ASP A 116 -10.09 -5.71 14.49
C ASP A 116 -10.94 -5.19 15.66
N ARG A 117 -10.74 -3.93 16.01
CA ARG A 117 -11.38 -3.28 17.16
C ARG A 117 -12.22 -2.08 16.76
N ALA A 118 -13.09 -2.24 15.77
CA ALA A 118 -13.94 -1.15 15.27
C ALA A 118 -14.85 -0.56 16.36
N ASP A 119 -15.39 -1.42 17.25
CA ASP A 119 -16.36 -1.12 18.29
C ASP A 119 -15.74 -0.84 19.66
N LYS A 120 -14.41 -1.00 19.81
CA LYS A 120 -13.73 -0.86 21.11
C LYS A 120 -12.65 0.22 21.06
N PRO A 121 -12.49 1.02 22.13
CA PRO A 121 -11.38 1.95 22.23
C PRO A 121 -10.04 1.21 22.30
N PRO A 122 -8.92 1.90 21.99
CA PRO A 122 -7.58 1.35 22.18
C PRO A 122 -7.38 0.88 23.63
N GLU A 123 -6.73 -0.27 23.83
CA GLU A 123 -6.63 -0.94 25.15
C GLU A 123 -6.13 -0.03 26.28
N ARG A 124 -5.10 0.76 25.98
CA ARG A 124 -4.50 1.69 26.97
C ARG A 124 -5.32 2.96 27.20
N LYS A 125 -6.45 3.13 26.50
CA LYS A 125 -7.25 4.35 26.49
C LYS A 125 -8.76 4.02 26.60
N LYS A 126 -9.14 3.17 27.54
CA LYS A 126 -10.52 2.67 27.74
C LYS A 126 -11.60 3.75 27.84
N LYS A 127 -11.25 4.98 28.26
CA LYS A 127 -12.16 6.12 28.32
C LYS A 127 -12.34 6.87 26.99
N MET A 128 -11.64 6.47 25.94
CA MET A 128 -11.74 7.09 24.61
C MET A 128 -12.86 6.45 23.79
N ARG A 129 -13.24 7.14 22.72
CA ARG A 129 -14.23 6.62 21.76
C ARG A 129 -13.64 5.48 20.94
N SER A 130 -14.50 4.56 20.52
CA SER A 130 -14.15 3.54 19.56
C SER A 130 -13.85 4.17 18.17
N PRO A 131 -13.11 3.48 17.30
CA PRO A 131 -12.91 3.91 15.91
C PRO A 131 -14.21 4.23 15.18
N GLN A 132 -15.25 3.42 15.34
CA GLN A 132 -16.58 3.66 14.76
C GLN A 132 -17.15 5.00 15.23
N GLN A 133 -17.16 5.28 16.55
CA GLN A 133 -17.64 6.55 17.10
C GLN A 133 -16.82 7.75 16.65
N ILE A 134 -15.50 7.58 16.43
CA ILE A 134 -14.62 8.63 15.91
C ILE A 134 -15.02 8.97 14.47
N ILE A 135 -15.22 7.96 13.63
CA ILE A 135 -15.61 8.14 12.23
C ILE A 135 -17.00 8.75 12.14
N GLU A 136 -18.00 8.19 12.85
CA GLU A 136 -19.37 8.68 12.84
C GLU A 136 -19.49 10.15 13.24
N ARG A 137 -18.70 10.58 14.22
CA ARG A 137 -18.67 11.98 14.65
C ARG A 137 -17.98 12.93 13.67
N ALA A 138 -16.97 12.46 12.97
CA ALA A 138 -16.20 13.27 12.02
C ALA A 138 -16.87 13.32 10.63
N TRP A 139 -17.83 12.43 10.36
CA TRP A 139 -18.43 12.28 9.03
C TRP A 139 -19.66 13.16 8.87
N PRO A 140 -19.71 14.03 7.83
CA PRO A 140 -20.88 14.86 7.54
C PRO A 140 -22.12 13.99 7.23
N SER A 141 -23.28 14.39 7.76
CA SER A 141 -24.56 13.68 7.52
C SER A 141 -25.01 13.72 6.06
N THR A 142 -24.53 14.70 5.30
CA THR A 142 -24.82 14.91 3.87
C THR A 142 -24.08 13.95 2.95
N LEU A 143 -23.05 13.29 3.45
CA LEU A 143 -22.24 12.37 2.65
C LEU A 143 -22.60 10.90 2.92
N ARG A 144 -22.43 10.07 1.89
CA ARG A 144 -22.52 8.61 2.06
C ARG A 144 -21.50 8.16 3.08
N LYS A 145 -21.95 7.54 4.17
CA LYS A 145 -21.09 7.04 5.25
C LYS A 145 -20.19 5.91 4.77
N PRO A 146 -18.95 5.80 5.30
CA PRO A 146 -18.11 4.62 5.09
C PRO A 146 -18.78 3.35 5.62
N GLU A 147 -18.57 2.25 4.93
CA GLU A 147 -18.92 0.92 5.42
C GLU A 147 -17.87 0.48 6.44
N ILE A 148 -18.23 0.33 7.71
CA ILE A 148 -17.31 -0.05 8.78
C ILE A 148 -17.55 -1.50 9.14
N TYR A 149 -16.51 -2.32 9.06
CA TYR A 149 -16.54 -3.74 9.37
C TYR A 149 -15.62 -4.03 10.56
N LYS A 150 -16.15 -4.82 11.49
CA LYS A 150 -15.36 -5.44 12.54
C LYS A 150 -14.90 -6.81 12.07
N TYR A 151 -13.63 -7.14 12.31
CA TYR A 151 -13.14 -8.49 12.05
C TYR A 151 -13.85 -9.51 12.97
N ALA A 152 -14.47 -10.51 12.35
CA ALA A 152 -15.12 -11.59 13.07
C ALA A 152 -14.07 -12.61 13.51
N LYS A 153 -13.70 -12.62 14.78
CA LYS A 153 -12.74 -13.56 15.33
C LYS A 153 -13.26 -14.99 15.26
N ARG A 154 -12.43 -15.92 14.79
CA ARG A 154 -12.70 -17.35 14.83
C ARG A 154 -12.31 -18.00 16.16
N SER A 155 -11.38 -17.37 16.89
CA SER A 155 -10.96 -17.73 18.25
C SER A 155 -10.48 -16.48 18.97
N ASP A 156 -10.34 -16.51 20.30
CA ASP A 156 -9.82 -15.39 21.08
C ASP A 156 -8.35 -15.07 20.79
N GLU A 157 -7.62 -16.01 20.22
CA GLU A 157 -6.20 -15.85 19.85
C GLU A 157 -6.00 -15.18 18.50
N THR A 158 -7.04 -15.12 17.62
CA THR A 158 -6.91 -14.53 16.31
C THR A 158 -7.17 -13.04 16.30
N VAL A 159 -6.29 -12.27 15.67
CA VAL A 159 -6.42 -10.82 15.50
C VAL A 159 -6.18 -10.41 14.04
N LEU A 160 -6.90 -9.40 13.57
CA LEU A 160 -6.60 -8.76 12.31
C LEU A 160 -5.47 -7.75 12.53
N HIS A 161 -4.23 -8.17 12.31
CA HIS A 161 -3.06 -7.32 12.53
C HIS A 161 -2.48 -6.70 11.24
N ALA A 162 -3.14 -6.89 10.11
CA ALA A 162 -2.80 -6.25 8.84
C ALA A 162 -3.03 -4.72 8.89
N LYS A 163 -2.19 -3.94 8.22
CA LYS A 163 -2.38 -2.51 8.02
C LYS A 163 -2.20 -2.23 6.53
N MET A 164 -3.29 -1.89 5.87
CA MET A 164 -3.31 -1.66 4.42
C MET A 164 -4.21 -0.48 4.06
N LEU A 165 -3.83 0.21 3.01
CA LEU A 165 -4.64 1.20 2.31
C LEU A 165 -4.67 0.84 0.83
N ILE A 166 -5.86 0.58 0.30
CA ILE A 166 -6.05 0.23 -1.11
C ILE A 166 -6.88 1.34 -1.77
N ILE A 167 -6.40 1.85 -2.89
CA ILE A 167 -7.05 2.91 -3.66
C ILE A 167 -7.39 2.40 -5.05
N ASP A 168 -8.67 2.45 -5.40
CA ASP A 168 -9.21 2.16 -6.73
C ASP A 168 -8.83 0.78 -7.28
N SER A 169 -8.44 -0.19 -6.43
CA SER A 169 -7.83 -1.47 -6.80
C SER A 169 -6.57 -1.34 -7.67
N GLN A 170 -5.92 -0.16 -7.65
CA GLN A 170 -4.76 0.17 -8.46
C GLN A 170 -3.51 0.52 -7.64
N LYS A 171 -3.67 0.81 -6.35
CA LYS A 171 -2.56 1.16 -5.48
C LYS A 171 -2.79 0.51 -4.13
N VAL A 172 -1.75 -0.09 -3.58
CA VAL A 172 -1.78 -0.65 -2.22
C VAL A 172 -0.57 -0.18 -1.43
N LEU A 173 -0.83 0.36 -0.26
CA LEU A 173 0.19 0.58 0.77
C LEU A 173 -0.01 -0.49 1.85
N VAL A 174 1.01 -1.32 2.06
CA VAL A 174 1.12 -2.23 3.20
C VAL A 174 2.16 -1.66 4.15
N THR A 175 1.84 -1.54 5.43
CA THR A 175 2.74 -0.89 6.39
C THR A 175 2.65 -1.53 7.78
N SER A 176 3.67 -1.34 8.60
CA SER A 176 3.62 -1.66 10.03
C SER A 176 2.81 -0.62 10.84
N ALA A 177 2.60 0.58 10.30
CA ALA A 177 1.93 1.69 10.96
C ALA A 177 0.45 1.43 11.21
N ASN A 178 0.02 1.43 12.47
CA ASN A 178 -1.40 1.53 12.80
C ASN A 178 -1.96 2.91 12.44
N LEU A 179 -3.27 3.01 12.32
CA LEU A 179 -3.97 4.29 12.17
C LEU A 179 -4.06 5.03 13.51
N THR A 180 -2.90 5.34 14.08
CA THR A 180 -2.78 6.08 15.34
C THR A 180 -1.82 7.24 15.18
N GLY A 181 -2.04 8.31 15.95
CA GLY A 181 -1.18 9.47 15.89
C GLY A 181 0.29 9.13 16.12
N ARG A 182 0.59 8.23 17.08
CA ARG A 182 1.95 7.79 17.36
C ARG A 182 2.59 7.06 16.18
N ALA A 183 1.88 6.14 15.53
CA ALA A 183 2.41 5.39 14.39
C ALA A 183 2.65 6.29 13.17
N ILE A 184 1.77 7.26 12.93
CA ILE A 184 1.85 8.13 11.76
C ILE A 184 2.87 9.27 11.94
N HIS A 185 3.14 9.70 13.20
CA HIS A 185 3.95 10.89 13.45
C HIS A 185 5.28 10.64 14.19
N GLY A 186 5.43 9.54 14.93
CA GLY A 186 6.53 9.42 15.85
C GLY A 186 7.26 8.09 15.94
N ASN A 187 6.61 6.98 15.53
CA ASN A 187 7.27 5.68 15.52
C ASN A 187 8.20 5.54 14.31
N LEU A 188 9.16 4.62 14.43
CA LEU A 188 9.80 4.07 13.25
C LEU A 188 8.86 3.01 12.64
N GLU A 189 8.33 3.29 11.47
CA GLU A 189 7.42 2.41 10.73
C GLU A 189 7.93 2.23 9.32
N ILE A 190 7.69 1.06 8.74
CA ILE A 190 8.10 0.72 7.37
C ILE A 190 6.90 0.20 6.58
N GLY A 191 6.89 0.48 5.28
CA GLY A 191 5.84 0.01 4.39
C GLY A 191 6.31 -0.07 2.95
N ILE A 192 5.50 -0.74 2.15
CA ILE A 192 5.68 -0.86 0.70
C ILE A 192 4.45 -0.29 0.02
N LEU A 193 4.66 0.68 -0.86
CA LEU A 193 3.65 1.16 -1.79
C LEU A 193 3.85 0.48 -3.13
N HIS A 194 2.86 -0.26 -3.59
CA HIS A 194 2.79 -0.77 -4.94
C HIS A 194 1.70 -0.03 -5.74
N LYS A 195 2.01 0.32 -7.00
CA LYS A 195 1.10 0.91 -7.97
C LYS A 195 0.97 -0.07 -9.13
N GLY A 196 -0.24 -0.43 -9.49
CA GLY A 196 -0.56 -1.41 -10.51
C GLY A 196 -1.84 -2.12 -10.14
N HIS A 197 -2.30 -3.06 -10.96
CA HIS A 197 -3.49 -3.84 -10.66
C HIS A 197 -3.24 -4.68 -9.40
N VAL A 198 -4.07 -4.46 -8.39
CA VAL A 198 -4.08 -5.25 -7.15
C VAL A 198 -5.26 -6.20 -7.29
N ALA A 199 -4.97 -7.49 -7.38
CA ALA A 199 -5.97 -8.54 -7.56
C ALA A 199 -6.94 -8.60 -6.38
#